data_88ef840842460a4ee8d45319b2557049
#
_entry.id   88ef840842460a4ee8d45319b2557049
#
_cell.length_a   1.000
_cell.length_b   1.000
_cell.length_c   1.000
_cell.angle_alpha   90.00
_cell.angle_beta   90.00
_cell.angle_gamma   90.00
#
_symmetry.space_group_name_H-M   'P 1'
#
loop_
_entity.id
_entity.type
_entity.pdbx_description
1 polymer ?
#
loop_
_entity_poly.entity_id
_entity_poly.type
_entity_poly.pdbx_seq_one_letter_code
_entity_poly.pdbx_strand_id
1 'polypeptide(L)'
;MVGRLSARRGTLGQSLVEFAISSLVLVVLFGGLVDGGRMLQRIDVLKEAAREGARHGASFNAGLNGNSSLDDTHIKAAVDDILTAGGLPLSSFRNPGNCPTPSDGNSLHNPPYQGAYMPNVPNQPWLYICYNNSLSTLPASSNAYQHQDLNVILVMGYGPLSSFLPLPVAGFGLAANLHLSIQGH
;
A
#
# COMPACT_ATOMS: atom_id res chain seq x y z
N MET A 1 28.51 -52.67 -49.18
CA MET A 1 27.80 -51.39 -48.99
C MET A 1 27.34 -51.31 -47.51
N VAL A 2 28.08 -50.63 -46.70
CA VAL A 2 27.72 -50.44 -45.28
C VAL A 2 27.13 -49.04 -45.13
N GLY A 3 25.80 -48.98 -44.98
CA GLY A 3 25.06 -47.73 -44.84
C GLY A 3 25.36 -47.10 -43.49
N ARG A 4 25.89 -45.89 -43.47
CA ARG A 4 26.07 -45.04 -42.26
C ARG A 4 24.71 -44.59 -41.76
N LEU A 5 24.17 -45.23 -40.70
CA LEU A 5 23.13 -44.69 -39.86
C LEU A 5 23.81 -43.86 -38.78
N SER A 6 24.12 -42.62 -39.12
CA SER A 6 24.78 -41.68 -38.21
C SER A 6 23.93 -40.46 -38.00
N ALA A 7 23.76 -40.07 -36.73
CA ALA A 7 23.57 -38.72 -36.24
C ALA A 7 22.21 -38.01 -36.40
N ARG A 8 21.09 -38.63 -36.00
CA ARG A 8 19.87 -37.84 -35.68
C ARG A 8 19.54 -37.71 -34.18
N ARG A 9 20.34 -38.33 -33.33
CA ARG A 9 20.08 -38.30 -31.87
C ARG A 9 20.53 -37.03 -31.14
N GLY A 10 21.44 -36.24 -31.73
CA GLY A 10 21.94 -35.01 -31.07
C GLY A 10 21.00 -33.80 -31.15
N THR A 11 20.18 -33.69 -32.19
CA THR A 11 19.34 -32.50 -32.42
C THR A 11 18.09 -32.47 -31.54
N LEU A 12 17.55 -33.62 -31.17
CA LEU A 12 16.36 -33.70 -30.29
C LEU A 12 16.70 -33.29 -28.86
N GLY A 13 17.89 -33.62 -28.35
CA GLY A 13 18.32 -33.20 -27.02
C GLY A 13 18.57 -31.70 -26.91
N GLN A 14 19.13 -31.11 -27.98
CA GLN A 14 19.39 -29.67 -28.00
C GLN A 14 18.08 -28.86 -27.99
N SER A 15 17.11 -29.24 -28.82
CA SER A 15 15.80 -28.56 -28.84
C SER A 15 15.05 -28.61 -27.52
N LEU A 16 15.18 -29.71 -26.76
CA LEU A 16 14.59 -29.82 -25.42
C LEU A 16 15.25 -28.88 -24.44
N VAL A 17 16.56 -28.70 -24.49
CA VAL A 17 17.27 -27.77 -23.64
C VAL A 17 16.90 -26.33 -23.99
N GLU A 18 16.85 -25.96 -25.23
CA GLU A 18 16.43 -24.63 -25.70
C GLU A 18 14.99 -24.31 -25.25
N PHE A 19 14.08 -25.29 -25.38
CA PHE A 19 12.71 -25.14 -24.91
C PHE A 19 12.64 -24.99 -23.42
N ALA A 20 13.40 -25.77 -22.64
CA ALA A 20 13.44 -25.66 -21.18
C ALA A 20 13.93 -24.30 -20.71
N ILE A 21 14.97 -23.76 -21.32
CA ILE A 21 15.51 -22.42 -20.98
C ILE A 21 14.47 -21.35 -21.36
N SER A 22 13.91 -21.43 -22.57
CA SER A 22 12.92 -20.45 -23.03
C SER A 22 11.66 -20.46 -22.16
N SER A 23 11.18 -21.64 -21.77
CA SER A 23 10.02 -21.76 -20.88
C SER A 23 10.29 -21.20 -19.49
N LEU A 24 11.49 -21.41 -18.94
CA LEU A 24 11.90 -20.83 -17.65
C LEU A 24 11.87 -19.29 -17.69
N VAL A 25 12.44 -18.71 -18.76
CA VAL A 25 12.44 -17.25 -18.94
C VAL A 25 11.00 -16.73 -19.05
N LEU A 26 10.13 -17.40 -19.78
CA LEU A 26 8.72 -17.02 -19.89
C LEU A 26 8.00 -17.07 -18.54
N VAL A 27 8.20 -18.13 -17.76
CA VAL A 27 7.59 -18.26 -16.41
C VAL A 27 8.03 -17.12 -15.50
N VAL A 28 9.32 -16.76 -15.51
CA VAL A 28 9.84 -15.63 -14.71
C VAL A 28 9.24 -14.31 -15.18
N LEU A 29 9.13 -14.08 -16.49
CA LEU A 29 8.53 -12.86 -17.03
C LEU A 29 7.04 -12.74 -16.67
N PHE A 30 6.27 -13.82 -16.83
CA PHE A 30 4.86 -13.84 -16.45
C PHE A 30 4.68 -13.64 -14.93
N GLY A 31 5.49 -14.28 -14.10
CA GLY A 31 5.48 -14.09 -12.65
C GLY A 31 5.73 -12.64 -12.28
N GLY A 32 6.74 -12.01 -12.87
CA GLY A 32 7.05 -10.59 -12.64
C GLY A 32 5.93 -9.65 -13.10
N LEU A 33 5.26 -9.95 -14.22
CA LEU A 33 4.12 -9.16 -14.71
C LEU A 33 2.92 -9.25 -13.75
N VAL A 34 2.61 -10.44 -13.26
CA VAL A 34 1.52 -10.66 -12.31
C VAL A 34 1.81 -9.94 -10.99
N ASP A 35 3.02 -10.07 -10.44
CA ASP A 35 3.39 -9.39 -9.20
C ASP A 35 3.40 -7.87 -9.35
N GLY A 36 3.90 -7.34 -10.47
CA GLY A 36 3.86 -5.92 -10.79
C GLY A 36 2.43 -5.38 -10.87
N GLY A 37 1.53 -6.10 -11.56
CA GLY A 37 0.12 -5.73 -11.65
C GLY A 37 -0.56 -5.70 -10.28
N ARG A 38 -0.29 -6.68 -9.43
CA ARG A 38 -0.82 -6.71 -8.05
C ARG A 38 -0.26 -5.58 -7.19
N MET A 39 1.01 -5.25 -7.33
CA MET A 39 1.61 -4.13 -6.62
C MET A 39 0.90 -2.81 -6.96
N LEU A 40 0.66 -2.55 -8.26
CA LEU A 40 -0.08 -1.35 -8.70
C LEU A 40 -1.50 -1.33 -8.14
N GLN A 41 -2.22 -2.45 -8.20
CA GLN A 41 -3.55 -2.57 -7.62
C GLN A 41 -3.55 -2.24 -6.12
N ARG A 42 -2.55 -2.71 -5.35
CA ARG A 42 -2.43 -2.43 -3.93
C ARG A 42 -2.20 -0.94 -3.65
N ILE A 43 -1.37 -0.28 -4.47
CA ILE A 43 -1.14 1.17 -4.37
C ILE A 43 -2.45 1.94 -4.58
N ASP A 44 -3.24 1.54 -5.58
CA ASP A 44 -4.51 2.22 -5.87
C ASP A 44 -5.53 2.02 -4.74
N VAL A 45 -5.63 0.82 -4.18
CA VAL A 45 -6.48 0.55 -3.00
C VAL A 45 -6.04 1.40 -1.80
N LEU A 46 -4.73 1.50 -1.51
CA LEU A 46 -4.23 2.34 -0.42
C LEU A 46 -4.57 3.82 -0.63
N LYS A 47 -4.41 4.33 -1.86
CA LYS A 47 -4.75 5.71 -2.19
C LYS A 47 -6.24 6.00 -2.01
N GLU A 48 -7.09 5.09 -2.47
CA GLU A 48 -8.54 5.24 -2.34
C GLU A 48 -8.97 5.15 -0.88
N ALA A 49 -8.41 4.23 -0.10
CA ALA A 49 -8.66 4.12 1.32
C ALA A 49 -8.23 5.38 2.10
N ALA A 50 -7.05 5.94 1.80
CA ALA A 50 -6.59 7.19 2.39
C ALA A 50 -7.53 8.36 2.03
N ARG A 51 -7.99 8.40 0.76
CA ARG A 51 -8.91 9.43 0.29
C ARG A 51 -10.25 9.35 1.01
N GLU A 52 -10.82 8.16 1.12
CA GLU A 52 -12.11 7.98 1.78
C GLU A 52 -12.03 8.29 3.27
N GLY A 53 -10.98 7.83 3.96
CA GLY A 53 -10.75 8.16 5.36
C GLY A 53 -10.63 9.67 5.60
N ALA A 54 -9.84 10.36 4.78
CA ALA A 54 -9.67 11.81 4.90
C ALA A 54 -10.97 12.57 4.56
N ARG A 55 -11.68 12.16 3.50
CA ARG A 55 -12.97 12.73 3.13
C ARG A 55 -14.01 12.58 4.24
N HIS A 56 -14.07 11.39 4.84
CA HIS A 56 -14.99 11.09 5.91
C HIS A 56 -14.71 11.93 7.16
N GLY A 57 -13.44 11.97 7.58
CA GLY A 57 -13.03 12.77 8.74
C GLY A 57 -13.13 14.28 8.54
N ALA A 58 -12.91 14.79 7.32
CA ALA A 58 -12.96 16.21 7.03
C ALA A 58 -14.39 16.75 6.81
N SER A 59 -15.40 15.89 6.61
CA SER A 59 -16.76 16.30 6.27
C SER A 59 -17.49 16.95 7.47
N PHE A 60 -18.19 18.04 7.19
CA PHE A 60 -19.03 18.72 8.19
C PHE A 60 -20.49 18.31 8.01
N ASN A 61 -21.17 18.07 9.14
CA ASN A 61 -22.59 17.79 9.16
C ASN A 61 -23.37 18.94 9.79
N ALA A 62 -23.97 19.80 8.97
CA ALA A 62 -24.72 20.96 9.41
C ALA A 62 -25.91 20.58 10.31
N GLY A 63 -26.53 19.42 10.11
CA GLY A 63 -27.67 18.95 10.91
C GLY A 63 -27.29 18.59 12.35
N LEU A 64 -26.04 18.25 12.59
CA LEU A 64 -25.49 17.95 13.91
C LEU A 64 -24.68 19.12 14.51
N ASN A 65 -24.58 20.21 13.77
CA ASN A 65 -23.78 21.39 14.13
C ASN A 65 -22.35 21.04 14.52
N GLY A 66 -21.75 20.09 13.82
CA GLY A 66 -20.42 19.59 14.10
C GLY A 66 -19.91 18.58 13.09
N ASN A 67 -18.70 18.15 13.32
CA ASN A 67 -18.03 17.13 12.53
C ASN A 67 -18.09 15.78 13.22
N SER A 68 -19.23 15.11 13.11
CA SER A 68 -19.54 13.87 13.86
C SER A 68 -18.65 12.70 13.49
N SER A 69 -17.96 12.77 12.35
CA SER A 69 -17.08 11.72 11.86
C SER A 69 -15.59 12.05 12.05
N LEU A 70 -15.28 13.18 12.68
CA LEU A 70 -13.90 13.57 12.96
C LEU A 70 -13.41 12.92 14.25
N ASP A 71 -13.23 11.63 14.20
CA ASP A 71 -12.52 10.85 15.21
C ASP A 71 -11.78 9.67 14.57
N ASP A 72 -10.78 9.18 15.28
CA ASP A 72 -9.91 8.11 14.75
C ASP A 72 -10.68 6.82 14.45
N THR A 73 -11.75 6.54 15.18
CA THR A 73 -12.55 5.31 15.01
C THR A 73 -13.34 5.35 13.72
N HIS A 74 -14.03 6.46 13.45
CA HIS A 74 -14.83 6.61 12.23
C HIS A 74 -13.94 6.71 10.99
N ILE A 75 -12.83 7.45 11.08
CA ILE A 75 -11.84 7.53 9.99
C ILE A 75 -11.26 6.16 9.69
N LYS A 76 -10.86 5.42 10.73
CA LYS A 76 -10.35 4.05 10.57
C LYS A 76 -11.40 3.12 9.96
N ALA A 77 -12.66 3.20 10.37
CA ALA A 77 -13.72 2.37 9.80
C ALA A 77 -13.89 2.63 8.30
N ALA A 78 -13.92 3.90 7.88
CA ALA A 78 -14.01 4.26 6.46
C ALA A 78 -12.80 3.76 5.65
N VAL A 79 -11.60 3.83 6.22
CA VAL A 79 -10.39 3.28 5.61
C VAL A 79 -10.50 1.76 5.45
N ASP A 80 -10.90 1.06 6.52
CA ASP A 80 -10.96 -0.40 6.56
C ASP A 80 -12.01 -0.97 5.60
N ASP A 81 -13.10 -0.27 5.37
CA ASP A 81 -14.14 -0.64 4.39
C ASP A 81 -13.55 -0.70 2.97
N ILE A 82 -12.76 0.30 2.59
CA ILE A 82 -12.11 0.31 1.27
C ILE A 82 -10.99 -0.74 1.18
N LEU A 83 -10.19 -0.90 2.24
CA LEU A 83 -9.14 -1.92 2.27
C LEU A 83 -9.72 -3.33 2.08
N THR A 84 -10.79 -3.65 2.80
CA THR A 84 -11.45 -4.96 2.71
C THR A 84 -12.11 -5.18 1.36
N ALA A 85 -12.77 -4.17 0.79
CA ALA A 85 -13.31 -4.22 -0.56
C ALA A 85 -12.20 -4.46 -1.61
N GLY A 86 -10.99 -3.92 -1.39
CA GLY A 86 -9.81 -4.13 -2.22
C GLY A 86 -9.05 -5.44 -1.95
N GLY A 87 -9.57 -6.29 -1.05
CA GLY A 87 -8.95 -7.57 -0.68
C GLY A 87 -7.68 -7.43 0.17
N LEU A 88 -7.57 -6.33 0.93
CA LEU A 88 -6.53 -6.12 1.94
C LEU A 88 -7.08 -6.41 3.35
N PRO A 89 -6.23 -6.79 4.31
CA PRO A 89 -6.65 -6.91 5.70
C PRO A 89 -6.96 -5.53 6.30
N LEU A 90 -7.67 -5.53 7.43
CA LEU A 90 -7.93 -4.34 8.22
C LEU A 90 -6.62 -3.63 8.58
N SER A 91 -6.66 -2.31 8.62
CA SER A 91 -5.49 -1.52 8.99
C SER A 91 -5.12 -1.70 10.47
N SER A 92 -3.82 -1.72 10.74
CA SER A 92 -3.33 -1.57 12.11
C SER A 92 -3.15 -0.09 12.41
N PHE A 93 -3.98 0.45 13.30
CA PHE A 93 -3.84 1.83 13.73
C PHE A 93 -2.55 2.01 14.55
N ARG A 94 -1.75 2.98 14.14
CA ARG A 94 -0.50 3.35 14.81
C ARG A 94 -0.64 4.75 15.38
N ASN A 95 -0.67 4.83 16.69
CA ASN A 95 -0.73 6.10 17.42
C ASN A 95 0.41 6.18 18.46
N PRO A 96 1.66 6.25 18.03
CA PRO A 96 2.80 6.35 18.93
C PRO A 96 3.50 7.70 18.86
N GLY A 97 2.77 8.76 19.02
CA GLY A 97 3.36 10.06 19.31
C GLY A 97 3.68 10.96 18.14
N ASN A 98 4.25 10.51 17.03
CA ASN A 98 4.65 11.38 15.94
C ASN A 98 4.14 10.88 14.60
N CYS A 99 3.75 11.79 13.73
CA CYS A 99 3.44 11.49 12.33
C CYS A 99 4.65 10.95 11.59
N PRO A 100 4.44 10.07 10.60
CA PRO A 100 5.52 9.55 9.78
C PRO A 100 6.36 10.67 9.16
N THR A 101 7.66 10.60 9.36
CA THR A 101 8.60 11.58 8.81
C THR A 101 9.08 11.09 7.44
N PRO A 102 9.04 11.95 6.41
CA PRO A 102 9.62 11.63 5.11
C PRO A 102 11.11 11.35 5.19
N SER A 103 11.57 10.42 4.36
CA SER A 103 13.00 10.05 4.30
C SER A 103 13.82 11.01 3.46
N ASP A 104 13.19 11.84 2.65
CA ASP A 104 13.80 12.84 1.76
C ASP A 104 13.91 14.24 2.39
N GLY A 105 13.49 14.39 3.66
CA GLY A 105 13.47 15.68 4.35
C GLY A 105 12.29 16.57 3.99
N ASN A 106 11.30 16.07 3.23
CA ASN A 106 10.08 16.83 2.90
C ASN A 106 9.23 17.04 4.15
N SER A 107 8.95 18.29 4.51
CA SER A 107 8.17 18.65 5.70
C SER A 107 6.65 18.45 5.55
N LEU A 108 6.18 18.08 4.35
CA LEU A 108 4.75 17.95 4.03
C LEU A 108 4.18 16.55 4.32
N HIS A 109 4.87 15.71 5.06
CA HIS A 109 4.46 14.33 5.35
C HIS A 109 4.03 13.52 4.11
N ASN A 110 4.77 13.69 3.01
CA ASN A 110 4.58 12.93 1.79
C ASN A 110 5.53 11.72 1.73
N PRO A 111 5.16 10.62 1.05
CA PRO A 111 6.09 9.53 0.82
C PRO A 111 7.30 9.99 -0.04
N PRO A 112 8.44 9.32 0.07
CA PRO A 112 8.71 8.13 0.87
C PRO A 112 8.94 8.43 2.35
N TYR A 113 8.44 7.55 3.22
CA TYR A 113 8.63 7.68 4.67
C TYR A 113 9.86 6.92 5.17
N GLN A 114 10.37 7.30 6.34
CA GLN A 114 11.48 6.59 6.99
C GLN A 114 11.09 5.15 7.31
N GLY A 115 12.06 4.24 7.25
CA GLY A 115 11.83 2.82 7.43
C GLY A 115 11.20 2.43 8.78
N ALA A 116 11.41 3.24 9.83
CA ALA A 116 10.79 3.03 11.15
C ALA A 116 9.26 3.10 11.12
N TYR A 117 8.67 3.79 10.14
CA TYR A 117 7.22 3.92 9.97
C TYR A 117 6.63 2.85 9.04
N MET A 118 7.47 2.01 8.45
CA MET A 118 7.02 0.95 7.55
C MET A 118 6.78 -0.35 8.33
N PRO A 119 5.68 -1.08 8.02
CA PRO A 119 5.44 -2.36 8.66
C PRO A 119 6.50 -3.41 8.27
N ASN A 120 6.90 -4.19 9.25
CA ASN A 120 7.78 -5.34 9.05
C ASN A 120 7.02 -6.61 8.63
N VAL A 121 5.68 -6.56 8.65
CA VAL A 121 4.81 -7.67 8.22
C VAL A 121 4.31 -7.36 6.81
N PRO A 122 4.59 -8.23 5.82
CA PRO A 122 4.14 -8.03 4.45
C PRO A 122 2.62 -7.99 4.35
N ASN A 123 2.12 -7.15 3.45
CA ASN A 123 0.70 -6.99 3.12
C ASN A 123 -0.19 -6.57 4.30
N GLN A 124 0.39 -6.07 5.40
CA GLN A 124 -0.35 -5.51 6.53
C GLN A 124 -0.33 -3.98 6.45
N PRO A 125 -1.47 -3.32 6.18
CA PRO A 125 -1.53 -1.85 6.18
C PRO A 125 -1.37 -1.30 7.61
N TRP A 126 -0.54 -0.28 7.77
CA TRP A 126 -0.49 0.56 8.96
C TRP A 126 -1.13 1.90 8.65
N LEU A 127 -2.01 2.35 9.55
CA LEU A 127 -2.73 3.61 9.47
C LEU A 127 -2.18 4.60 10.47
N TYR A 128 -1.90 5.82 9.98
CA TYR A 128 -1.60 6.99 10.81
C TYR A 128 -2.61 8.09 10.48
N ILE A 129 -3.15 8.73 11.50
CA ILE A 129 -4.06 9.87 11.36
C ILE A 129 -3.38 11.05 12.02
N CYS A 130 -3.07 12.07 11.23
CA CYS A 130 -2.29 13.22 11.66
C CYS A 130 -3.11 14.48 11.54
N TYR A 131 -3.07 15.28 12.60
CA TYR A 131 -3.75 16.59 12.67
C TYR A 131 -2.68 17.66 12.81
N ASN A 132 -2.61 18.60 11.89
CA ASN A 132 -1.59 19.66 11.87
C ASN A 132 -0.15 19.15 12.11
N ASN A 133 0.24 18.11 11.39
CA ASN A 133 1.56 17.49 11.50
C ASN A 133 1.87 16.84 12.87
N SER A 134 0.86 16.59 13.67
CA SER A 134 1.00 15.84 14.92
C SER A 134 0.05 14.66 14.97
N LEU A 135 0.42 13.65 15.74
CA LEU A 135 -0.44 12.52 16.05
C LEU A 135 -1.20 12.86 17.32
N SER A 136 -2.51 12.94 17.22
CA SER A 136 -3.37 13.12 18.39
C SER A 136 -4.67 12.36 18.21
N THR A 137 -5.18 11.77 19.28
CA THR A 137 -6.52 11.22 19.31
C THR A 137 -7.53 12.38 19.42
N LEU A 138 -8.55 12.38 18.57
CA LEU A 138 -9.64 13.35 18.65
C LEU A 138 -10.88 12.73 19.28
N PRO A 139 -11.53 13.45 20.20
CA PRO A 139 -12.86 13.09 20.62
C PRO A 139 -13.84 13.27 19.46
N ALA A 140 -14.86 12.40 19.40
CA ALA A 140 -15.91 12.49 18.42
C ALA A 140 -16.56 13.89 18.41
N SER A 141 -16.92 14.38 17.24
CA SER A 141 -17.69 15.62 17.05
C SER A 141 -17.00 16.91 17.50
N SER A 142 -15.68 16.99 17.45
CA SER A 142 -14.99 18.20 17.85
C SER A 142 -14.89 19.22 16.72
N ASN A 143 -15.42 20.44 16.93
CA ASN A 143 -15.21 21.60 16.05
C ASN A 143 -13.90 22.36 16.35
N ALA A 144 -13.14 21.95 17.34
CA ALA A 144 -11.89 22.62 17.74
C ALA A 144 -10.80 22.58 16.67
N TYR A 145 -10.95 21.70 15.67
CA TYR A 145 -9.97 21.46 14.62
C TYR A 145 -10.38 21.98 13.25
N GLN A 146 -11.38 22.85 13.20
CA GLN A 146 -11.79 23.53 11.96
C GLN A 146 -10.61 24.22 11.29
N HIS A 147 -10.56 24.13 9.97
CA HIS A 147 -9.50 24.70 9.13
C HIS A 147 -8.10 24.12 9.36
N GLN A 148 -7.97 23.13 10.22
CA GLN A 148 -6.71 22.40 10.38
C GLN A 148 -6.54 21.33 9.31
N ASP A 149 -5.29 20.92 9.10
CA ASP A 149 -4.95 19.86 8.17
C ASP A 149 -5.23 18.50 8.81
N LEU A 150 -6.00 17.67 8.11
CA LEU A 150 -6.15 16.24 8.38
C LEU A 150 -5.36 15.49 7.33
N ASN A 151 -4.36 14.73 7.75
CA ASN A 151 -3.60 13.84 6.89
C ASN A 151 -3.82 12.38 7.29
N VAL A 152 -4.40 11.61 6.38
CA VAL A 152 -4.56 10.16 6.52
C VAL A 152 -3.46 9.47 5.74
N ILE A 153 -2.61 8.74 6.46
CA ILE A 153 -1.42 8.07 5.90
C ILE A 153 -1.56 6.57 6.05
N LEU A 154 -1.45 5.87 4.93
CA LEU A 154 -1.39 4.42 4.87
C LEU A 154 -0.03 3.98 4.35
N VAL A 155 0.61 3.08 5.08
CA VAL A 155 1.87 2.46 4.66
C VAL A 155 1.77 0.94 4.75
N MET A 156 2.37 0.24 3.79
CA MET A 156 2.33 -1.21 3.73
C MET A 156 3.62 -1.75 3.09
N GLY A 157 4.15 -2.84 3.62
CA GLY A 157 5.17 -3.63 2.93
C GLY A 157 4.51 -4.56 1.91
N TYR A 158 4.86 -4.44 0.62
CA TYR A 158 4.37 -5.38 -0.39
C TYR A 158 5.16 -6.69 -0.33
N GLY A 159 4.46 -7.80 -0.09
CA GLY A 159 5.01 -9.15 -0.20
C GLY A 159 4.68 -9.74 -1.57
N PRO A 160 5.68 -10.09 -2.39
CA PRO A 160 5.44 -10.73 -3.69
C PRO A 160 4.80 -12.11 -3.51
N LEU A 161 4.00 -12.53 -4.49
CA LEU A 161 3.40 -13.86 -4.52
C LEU A 161 4.41 -14.92 -4.98
N SER A 162 5.30 -14.52 -5.88
CA SER A 162 6.31 -15.39 -6.46
C SER A 162 7.55 -15.44 -5.57
N SER A 163 7.72 -16.54 -4.85
CA SER A 163 8.97 -16.84 -4.12
C SER A 163 10.16 -17.06 -5.05
N PHE A 164 9.94 -17.03 -6.37
CA PHE A 164 10.96 -17.28 -7.40
C PHE A 164 11.81 -16.06 -7.71
N LEU A 165 11.31 -14.86 -7.43
CA LEU A 165 12.10 -13.65 -7.59
C LEU A 165 12.90 -13.45 -6.30
N PRO A 166 14.24 -13.38 -6.36
CA PRO A 166 15.08 -13.06 -5.21
C PRO A 166 14.96 -11.56 -4.89
N LEU A 167 13.73 -11.12 -4.62
CA LEU A 167 13.48 -9.78 -4.11
C LEU A 167 13.78 -9.80 -2.62
N PRO A 168 14.37 -8.73 -2.08
CA PRO A 168 14.63 -8.65 -0.66
C PRO A 168 13.33 -8.89 0.10
N VAL A 169 13.37 -9.79 1.10
CA VAL A 169 12.22 -10.22 1.92
C VAL A 169 11.53 -9.03 2.63
N ALA A 170 12.21 -7.89 2.71
CA ALA A 170 11.69 -6.64 3.27
C ALA A 170 10.62 -5.95 2.39
N GLY A 171 10.32 -6.50 1.23
CA GLY A 171 9.26 -5.97 0.35
C GLY A 171 9.50 -4.53 -0.12
N PHE A 172 8.76 -4.14 -1.14
CA PHE A 172 8.69 -2.73 -1.52
C PHE A 172 7.75 -2.00 -0.56
N GLY A 173 8.22 -0.90 0.03
CA GLY A 173 7.36 -0.02 0.81
C GLY A 173 6.37 0.69 -0.09
N LEU A 174 5.08 0.47 0.16
CA LEU A 174 3.99 1.21 -0.46
C LEU A 174 3.49 2.23 0.54
N ALA A 175 3.24 3.44 0.08
CA ALA A 175 2.67 4.49 0.91
C ALA A 175 1.67 5.33 0.12
N ALA A 176 0.61 5.72 0.80
CA ALA A 176 -0.39 6.67 0.32
C ALA A 176 -0.72 7.64 1.42
N ASN A 177 -0.93 8.90 1.08
CA ASN A 177 -1.42 9.91 2.01
C ASN A 177 -2.40 10.84 1.31
N LEU A 178 -3.27 11.44 2.09
CA LEU A 178 -4.15 12.50 1.62
C LEU A 178 -4.33 13.55 2.71
N HIS A 179 -4.08 14.80 2.32
CA HIS A 179 -4.33 15.99 3.13
C HIS A 179 -5.67 16.60 2.76
N LEU A 180 -6.50 16.87 3.75
CA LEU A 180 -7.73 17.65 3.59
C LEU A 180 -7.85 18.65 4.74
N SER A 181 -8.35 19.84 4.42
CA SER A 181 -8.73 20.80 5.46
C SER A 181 -10.05 20.36 6.09
N ILE A 182 -10.06 20.31 7.43
CA ILE A 182 -11.26 19.97 8.19
C ILE A 182 -12.30 21.07 8.00
N GLN A 183 -13.45 20.69 7.47
CA GLN A 183 -14.56 21.62 7.25
C GLN A 183 -15.25 21.96 8.56
N GLY A 184 -15.75 23.18 8.64
CA GLY A 184 -16.49 23.67 9.81
C GLY A 184 -17.09 25.05 9.53
N HIS A 185 -17.86 25.58 10.46
CA HIS A 185 -18.41 26.93 10.40
C HIS A 185 -17.48 27.94 11.03
#